data_45dfae9fa8acc695b07f62558a3d407e
#
_entry.id   45dfae9fa8acc695b07f62558a3d407e
#
_cell.length_a   1.000
_cell.length_b   1.000
_cell.length_c   1.000
_cell.angle_alpha   90.00
_cell.angle_beta   90.00
_cell.angle_gamma   90.00
#
_symmetry.space_group_name_H-M   'P 1'
#
loop_
_entity.id
_entity.type
_entity.pdbx_description
1 polymer ?
#
loop_
_entity_poly.entity_id
_entity_poly.type
_entity_poly.pdbx_seq_one_letter_code
_entity_poly.pdbx_strand_id
1 'polypeptide(L)'
;MKLVLAAFAAALMAVPAAAENWADSASSATLDPEYPRSQAICRSLKRVSPPAADRPNRSEVAALKGCSSEALYYGIGRPPDPVRARQCAFLQRGSSQGLPDLSGDTMLMIIYANGVGATRNLDVAISLACQLGGAPAEENGRVLHLAKLKAEHWTGTDFSFCDDATSGFAGGVCAAHDAAIADAKRRQAFAGVTAGWNDADKRAFVPLQKAEKAFVDAHDAEVDASGTLRAAMAIDEEQSQQADFLAMLRALAEGKAPVASPEQLEAADAKLNATYKKVQQTADPSRWGTVTKDGIRSTQRAWLRYRDAWVAFAKVKYPAVSADSIRAWLTEKRTAMLEGFLA
;
A
#
# COMPACT_ATOMS: atom_id res chain seq x y z
N MET A 1 27.54 -58.80 5.52
CA MET A 1 28.35 -57.57 5.58
C MET A 1 27.77 -56.60 4.55
N LYS A 2 26.85 -55.71 5.00
CA LYS A 2 26.20 -54.72 4.12
C LYS A 2 26.80 -53.35 4.47
N LEU A 3 27.54 -52.74 3.54
CA LEU A 3 28.01 -51.38 3.64
C LEU A 3 26.83 -50.41 3.40
N VAL A 4 26.56 -49.56 4.39
CA VAL A 4 25.65 -48.44 4.25
C VAL A 4 26.51 -47.23 3.90
N LEU A 5 26.40 -46.73 2.66
CA LEU A 5 26.96 -45.46 2.25
C LEU A 5 26.04 -44.35 2.77
N ALA A 6 26.49 -43.56 3.73
CA ALA A 6 25.83 -42.32 4.13
C ALA A 6 26.24 -41.20 3.17
N ALA A 7 25.30 -40.76 2.36
CA ALA A 7 25.48 -39.55 1.51
C ALA A 7 25.27 -38.29 2.39
N PHE A 8 26.35 -37.56 2.66
CA PHE A 8 26.30 -36.22 3.24
C PHE A 8 25.82 -35.24 2.17
N ALA A 9 24.57 -34.82 2.25
CA ALA A 9 24.08 -33.68 1.49
C ALA A 9 24.59 -32.42 2.17
N ALA A 10 25.59 -31.76 1.59
CA ALA A 10 26.01 -30.42 1.97
C ALA A 10 24.91 -29.43 1.50
N ALA A 11 24.08 -28.99 2.42
CA ALA A 11 23.19 -27.86 2.19
C ALA A 11 24.05 -26.61 2.02
N LEU A 12 24.23 -26.15 0.78
CA LEU A 12 24.73 -24.82 0.49
C LEU A 12 23.69 -23.82 1.05
N MET A 13 23.98 -23.28 2.22
CA MET A 13 23.27 -22.09 2.70
C MET A 13 23.67 -20.94 1.76
N ALA A 14 22.76 -20.55 0.88
CA ALA A 14 22.90 -19.33 0.14
C ALA A 14 22.88 -18.18 1.16
N VAL A 15 24.05 -17.60 1.43
CA VAL A 15 24.16 -16.35 2.18
C VAL A 15 23.45 -15.31 1.33
N PRO A 16 22.42 -14.61 1.84
CA PRO A 16 21.80 -13.53 1.08
C PRO A 16 22.88 -12.52 0.71
N ALA A 17 23.02 -12.22 -0.57
CA ALA A 17 23.91 -11.18 -1.03
C ALA A 17 23.50 -9.88 -0.34
N ALA A 18 24.39 -9.29 0.45
CA ALA A 18 24.16 -7.94 0.95
C ALA A 18 23.95 -7.02 -0.27
N ALA A 19 23.02 -6.06 -0.16
CA ALA A 19 22.83 -5.08 -1.23
C ALA A 19 24.18 -4.46 -1.59
N GLU A 20 24.52 -4.50 -2.87
CA GLU A 20 25.78 -3.93 -3.36
C GLU A 20 25.69 -2.40 -3.18
N ASN A 21 26.74 -1.80 -2.62
CA ASN A 21 26.77 -0.35 -2.45
C ASN A 21 26.79 0.30 -3.83
N TRP A 22 25.90 1.28 -4.08
CA TRP A 22 25.81 1.99 -5.35
C TRP A 22 27.16 2.53 -5.86
N ALA A 23 28.07 2.91 -4.94
CA ALA A 23 29.42 3.34 -5.26
C ALA A 23 30.22 2.32 -6.08
N ASP A 24 29.96 1.04 -5.88
CA ASP A 24 30.73 -0.09 -6.42
C ASP A 24 29.95 -0.86 -7.50
N SER A 25 28.70 -0.46 -7.82
CA SER A 25 27.85 -1.15 -8.80
C SER A 25 28.44 -1.06 -10.22
N ALA A 26 28.77 -2.23 -10.77
CA ALA A 26 29.37 -2.35 -12.09
C ALA A 26 28.35 -2.22 -13.24
N SER A 27 27.06 -2.46 -12.96
CA SER A 27 26.01 -2.48 -13.98
C SER A 27 25.62 -1.11 -14.51
N SER A 28 26.09 -0.04 -13.86
CA SER A 28 25.62 1.32 -14.09
C SER A 28 26.42 2.11 -15.13
N ALA A 29 27.69 1.82 -15.32
CA ALA A 29 28.58 2.65 -16.16
C ALA A 29 28.22 2.69 -17.66
N THR A 30 27.40 1.75 -18.14
CA THR A 30 26.98 1.65 -19.54
C THR A 30 25.55 2.09 -19.82
N LEU A 31 24.74 2.33 -18.76
CA LEU A 31 23.31 2.55 -18.90
C LEU A 31 22.91 4.03 -18.92
N ASP A 32 23.60 4.89 -18.17
CA ASP A 32 23.28 6.32 -18.09
C ASP A 32 24.54 7.15 -17.76
N PRO A 33 24.82 8.22 -18.51
CA PRO A 33 25.97 9.09 -18.29
C PRO A 33 25.95 9.86 -16.95
N GLU A 34 24.80 9.94 -16.26
CA GLU A 34 24.67 10.58 -14.95
C GLU A 34 25.06 9.67 -13.78
N TYR A 35 25.04 8.35 -13.93
CA TYR A 35 25.35 7.39 -12.86
C TYR A 35 26.75 7.59 -12.24
N PRO A 36 27.82 7.87 -13.00
CA PRO A 36 29.14 8.16 -12.43
C PRO A 36 29.14 9.29 -11.41
N ARG A 37 28.25 10.29 -11.55
CA ARG A 37 28.14 11.43 -10.63
C ARG A 37 27.60 10.99 -9.27
N SER A 38 26.52 10.28 -9.23
CA SER A 38 25.93 9.75 -7.98
C SER A 38 26.85 8.74 -7.30
N GLN A 39 27.53 7.90 -8.08
CA GLN A 39 28.53 6.97 -7.56
C GLN A 39 29.75 7.69 -6.96
N ALA A 40 30.20 8.79 -7.57
CA ALA A 40 31.28 9.59 -6.99
C ALA A 40 30.88 10.21 -5.63
N ILE A 41 29.63 10.67 -5.51
CA ILE A 41 29.06 11.15 -4.23
C ILE A 41 29.09 10.00 -3.21
N CYS A 42 28.62 8.82 -3.56
CA CYS A 42 28.64 7.65 -2.68
C CYS A 42 30.06 7.26 -2.25
N ARG A 43 31.04 7.28 -3.15
CA ARG A 43 32.46 7.04 -2.81
C ARG A 43 32.99 8.03 -1.79
N SER A 44 32.64 9.32 -1.92
CA SER A 44 33.08 10.36 -1.00
C SER A 44 32.51 10.21 0.42
N LEU A 45 31.34 9.59 0.54
CA LEU A 45 30.61 9.40 1.80
C LEU A 45 30.69 7.97 2.36
N LYS A 46 31.52 7.11 1.80
CA LYS A 46 31.60 5.67 2.16
C LYS A 46 31.91 5.43 3.66
N ARG A 47 32.53 6.40 4.35
CA ARG A 47 32.88 6.33 5.78
C ARG A 47 31.87 7.05 6.68
N VAL A 48 30.89 7.72 6.10
CA VAL A 48 29.85 8.42 6.89
C VAL A 48 28.84 7.40 7.38
N SER A 49 28.49 7.48 8.64
CA SER A 49 27.52 6.58 9.27
C SER A 49 26.68 7.35 10.30
N PRO A 50 25.50 6.83 10.65
CA PRO A 50 24.71 7.42 11.73
C PRO A 50 25.48 7.51 13.04
N PRO A 51 25.32 8.63 13.81
CA PRO A 51 25.99 8.82 15.09
C PRO A 51 25.72 7.68 16.07
N ALA A 52 26.76 7.24 16.80
CA ALA A 52 26.61 6.18 17.78
C ALA A 52 25.64 6.55 18.92
N ALA A 53 25.59 7.84 19.28
CA ALA A 53 24.68 8.39 20.30
C ALA A 53 23.20 8.29 19.92
N ASP A 54 22.87 8.12 18.63
CA ASP A 54 21.50 8.00 18.14
C ASP A 54 20.93 6.57 18.23
N ARG A 55 21.79 5.59 18.54
CA ARG A 55 21.39 4.19 18.72
C ARG A 55 20.63 3.99 20.04
N PRO A 56 19.67 3.07 20.08
CA PRO A 56 18.99 2.74 21.33
C PRO A 56 19.96 2.13 22.34
N ASN A 57 19.81 2.49 23.60
CA ASN A 57 20.48 1.82 24.70
C ASN A 57 19.82 0.48 25.05
N ARG A 58 20.41 -0.29 25.97
CA ARG A 58 19.94 -1.66 26.30
C ARG A 58 18.48 -1.68 26.82
N SER A 59 18.04 -0.70 27.59
CA SER A 59 16.67 -0.63 28.10
C SER A 59 15.67 -0.27 27.01
N GLU A 60 16.04 0.65 26.09
CA GLU A 60 15.24 1.04 24.93
C GLU A 60 15.07 -0.12 23.94
N VAL A 61 16.12 -0.92 23.71
CA VAL A 61 16.05 -2.14 22.88
C VAL A 61 14.96 -3.09 23.38
N ALA A 62 14.92 -3.34 24.70
CA ALA A 62 13.90 -4.22 25.29
C ALA A 62 12.47 -3.67 25.08
N ALA A 63 12.29 -2.34 25.21
CA ALA A 63 10.99 -1.68 25.04
C ALA A 63 10.52 -1.58 23.57
N LEU A 64 11.43 -1.83 22.60
CA LEU A 64 11.16 -1.74 21.16
C LEU A 64 10.99 -3.10 20.48
N LYS A 65 10.88 -4.17 21.23
CA LYS A 65 10.68 -5.52 20.65
C LYS A 65 9.42 -5.54 19.77
N GLY A 66 9.57 -5.92 18.49
CA GLY A 66 8.48 -5.98 17.53
C GLY A 66 7.95 -4.61 17.09
N CYS A 67 8.75 -3.54 17.22
CA CYS A 67 8.37 -2.22 16.74
C CYS A 67 8.35 -2.14 15.21
N SER A 68 7.59 -1.16 14.69
CA SER A 68 7.67 -0.69 13.30
C SER A 68 8.15 0.76 13.31
N SER A 69 9.30 1.01 12.69
CA SER A 69 9.85 2.37 12.56
C SER A 69 8.97 3.27 11.70
N GLU A 70 8.41 2.71 10.64
CA GLU A 70 7.42 3.38 9.79
C GLU A 70 6.20 3.82 10.61
N ALA A 71 5.56 2.88 11.31
CA ALA A 71 4.35 3.19 12.09
C ALA A 71 4.62 4.21 13.20
N LEU A 72 5.81 4.19 13.81
CA LEU A 72 6.22 5.16 14.81
C LEU A 72 6.49 6.54 14.19
N TYR A 73 7.08 6.60 13.01
CA TYR A 73 7.43 7.87 12.37
C TYR A 73 6.20 8.59 11.84
N TYR A 74 5.36 7.87 11.08
CA TYR A 74 4.18 8.41 10.41
C TYR A 74 2.91 8.41 11.27
N GLY A 75 2.96 7.83 12.47
CA GLY A 75 1.79 7.76 13.35
C GLY A 75 0.72 6.77 12.86
N ILE A 76 1.11 5.66 12.24
CA ILE A 76 0.17 4.66 11.73
C ILE A 76 -0.45 3.88 12.88
N GLY A 77 -1.74 4.17 13.17
CA GLY A 77 -2.50 3.52 14.23
C GLY A 77 -2.10 3.93 15.66
N ARG A 78 -1.26 4.91 15.81
CA ARG A 78 -0.77 5.47 17.07
C ARG A 78 -0.30 6.93 16.89
N PRO A 79 -0.10 7.72 17.94
CA PRO A 79 0.59 9.01 17.81
C PRO A 79 2.01 8.83 17.29
N PRO A 80 2.52 9.77 16.45
CA PRO A 80 3.90 9.74 15.98
C PRO A 80 4.90 9.86 17.14
N ASP A 81 5.98 9.10 17.05
CA ASP A 81 7.13 9.17 17.94
C ASP A 81 8.42 9.00 17.13
N PRO A 82 8.91 10.07 16.49
CA PRO A 82 10.05 9.98 15.58
C PRO A 82 11.36 9.59 16.26
N VAL A 83 11.53 9.86 17.54
CA VAL A 83 12.73 9.44 18.30
C VAL A 83 12.73 7.92 18.47
N ARG A 84 11.61 7.36 18.90
CA ARG A 84 11.46 5.90 18.97
C ARG A 84 11.47 5.25 17.59
N ALA A 85 10.97 5.94 16.56
CA ALA A 85 11.08 5.48 15.16
C ALA A 85 12.55 5.30 14.75
N ARG A 86 13.40 6.27 15.03
CA ARG A 86 14.84 6.19 14.81
C ARG A 86 15.46 4.98 15.54
N GLN A 87 15.19 4.86 16.83
CA GLN A 87 15.71 3.77 17.64
C GLN A 87 15.24 2.39 17.11
N CYS A 88 13.97 2.28 16.72
CA CYS A 88 13.40 1.10 16.09
C CYS A 88 14.09 0.78 14.75
N ALA A 89 14.32 1.80 13.91
CA ALA A 89 14.99 1.64 12.62
C ALA A 89 16.42 1.08 12.79
N PHE A 90 17.14 1.48 13.82
CA PHE A 90 18.44 0.87 14.14
C PHE A 90 18.35 -0.65 14.44
N LEU A 91 17.25 -1.10 15.06
CA LEU A 91 17.04 -2.53 15.35
C LEU A 91 16.61 -3.31 14.10
N GLN A 92 16.03 -2.64 13.13
CA GLN A 92 15.57 -3.23 11.87
C GLN A 92 16.65 -3.25 10.77
N ARG A 93 17.82 -2.68 11.01
CA ARG A 93 18.92 -2.71 10.03
C ARG A 93 19.29 -4.13 9.64
N GLY A 94 19.39 -4.37 8.34
CA GLY A 94 19.72 -5.68 7.79
C GLY A 94 18.59 -6.71 7.80
N SER A 95 17.37 -6.32 8.21
CA SER A 95 16.21 -7.23 8.19
C SER A 95 15.57 -7.39 6.81
N SER A 96 15.74 -6.42 5.92
CA SER A 96 15.09 -6.35 4.59
C SER A 96 15.75 -7.20 3.50
N GLN A 97 16.73 -8.04 3.82
CA GLN A 97 17.43 -8.91 2.86
C GLN A 97 17.88 -8.20 1.57
N GLY A 98 18.21 -6.91 1.67
CA GLY A 98 18.69 -6.10 0.55
C GLY A 98 17.62 -5.49 -0.35
N LEU A 99 16.34 -5.73 -0.08
CA LEU A 99 15.24 -5.06 -0.77
C LEU A 99 14.80 -3.82 0.02
N PRO A 100 14.59 -2.67 -0.61
CA PRO A 100 14.11 -1.48 0.07
C PRO A 100 12.67 -1.71 0.57
N ASP A 101 12.46 -1.46 1.84
CA ASP A 101 11.15 -1.34 2.48
C ASP A 101 11.18 -0.11 3.41
N LEU A 102 10.06 0.29 3.97
CA LEU A 102 10.02 1.43 4.89
C LEU A 102 10.41 1.00 6.33
N SER A 103 11.58 0.36 6.44
CA SER A 103 12.19 -0.05 7.70
C SER A 103 13.70 0.22 7.70
N GLY A 104 14.39 -0.06 8.80
CA GLY A 104 15.85 -0.06 8.87
C GLY A 104 16.52 1.18 8.27
N ASP A 105 17.40 0.94 7.31
CA ASP A 105 18.22 1.99 6.68
C ASP A 105 17.38 2.98 5.85
N THR A 106 16.28 2.55 5.25
CA THR A 106 15.36 3.43 4.53
C THR A 106 14.73 4.46 5.49
N MET A 107 14.25 4.02 6.64
CA MET A 107 13.69 4.92 7.64
C MET A 107 14.76 5.82 8.27
N LEU A 108 15.96 5.32 8.51
CA LEU A 108 17.07 6.19 8.98
C LEU A 108 17.42 7.25 7.95
N MET A 109 17.46 6.92 6.66
CA MET A 109 17.65 7.89 5.58
C MET A 109 16.62 9.02 5.65
N ILE A 110 15.35 8.67 5.74
CA ILE A 110 14.23 9.63 5.84
C ILE A 110 14.37 10.50 7.11
N ILE A 111 14.64 9.87 8.24
CA ILE A 111 14.79 10.55 9.54
C ILE A 111 15.92 11.58 9.51
N TYR A 112 17.11 11.22 8.98
CA TYR A 112 18.23 12.14 8.88
C TYR A 112 18.05 13.19 7.79
N ALA A 113 17.39 12.89 6.69
CA ALA A 113 17.06 13.87 5.66
C ALA A 113 16.10 14.93 6.22
N ASN A 114 15.03 14.51 6.83
CA ASN A 114 13.97 15.39 7.33
C ASN A 114 14.36 16.12 8.64
N GLY A 115 15.34 15.61 9.39
CA GLY A 115 15.68 16.16 10.70
C GLY A 115 14.57 15.98 11.74
N VAL A 116 13.72 14.97 11.56
CA VAL A 116 12.59 14.65 12.46
C VAL A 116 12.89 13.33 13.17
N GLY A 117 13.13 13.40 14.49
CA GLY A 117 13.59 12.26 15.29
C GLY A 117 15.12 12.16 15.43
N ALA A 118 15.88 12.94 14.64
CA ALA A 118 17.33 13.14 14.75
C ALA A 118 17.69 14.55 14.30
N THR A 119 18.88 15.02 14.64
CA THR A 119 19.45 16.21 14.02
C THR A 119 19.67 15.93 12.53
N ARG A 120 19.16 16.84 11.67
CA ARG A 120 19.32 16.70 10.20
C ARG A 120 20.78 16.49 9.83
N ASN A 121 21.02 15.51 8.99
CA ASN A 121 22.34 15.21 8.46
C ASN A 121 22.23 14.58 7.06
N LEU A 122 22.28 15.43 6.04
CA LEU A 122 22.13 14.96 4.66
C LEU A 122 23.31 14.10 4.18
N ASP A 123 24.50 14.22 4.78
CA ASP A 123 25.61 13.30 4.48
C ASP A 123 25.32 11.88 4.97
N VAL A 124 24.74 11.76 6.16
CA VAL A 124 24.27 10.46 6.68
C VAL A 124 23.14 9.92 5.82
N ALA A 125 22.16 10.76 5.45
CA ALA A 125 21.04 10.34 4.59
C ALA A 125 21.53 9.84 3.23
N ILE A 126 22.46 10.55 2.57
CA ILE A 126 23.06 10.14 1.30
C ILE A 126 23.86 8.83 1.48
N SER A 127 24.67 8.71 2.53
CA SER A 127 25.43 7.50 2.80
C SER A 127 24.52 6.27 2.97
N LEU A 128 23.37 6.43 3.62
CA LEU A 128 22.35 5.39 3.73
C LEU A 128 21.69 5.08 2.40
N ALA A 129 21.32 6.11 1.62
CA ALA A 129 20.78 5.96 0.27
C ALA A 129 21.68 5.13 -0.64
N CYS A 130 23.02 5.32 -0.54
CA CYS A 130 24.00 4.56 -1.28
C CYS A 130 24.06 3.06 -0.93
N GLN A 131 23.49 2.66 0.18
CA GLN A 131 23.46 1.28 0.69
C GLN A 131 22.10 0.60 0.46
N LEU A 132 21.09 1.36 0.01
CA LEU A 132 19.78 0.84 -0.32
C LEU A 132 19.80 0.32 -1.75
N GLY A 133 19.49 -0.96 -1.93
CA GLY A 133 19.30 -1.53 -3.26
C GLY A 133 18.07 -0.96 -3.97
N GLY A 134 17.91 -1.32 -5.24
CA GLY A 134 16.77 -0.92 -6.05
C GLY A 134 17.07 -1.00 -7.54
N ALA A 135 16.21 -0.45 -8.37
CA ALA A 135 16.54 -0.24 -9.78
C ALA A 135 17.63 0.84 -9.91
N PRO A 136 18.56 0.73 -10.85
CA PRO A 136 19.65 1.70 -11.01
C PRO A 136 19.18 3.17 -11.10
N ALA A 137 18.05 3.42 -11.77
CA ALA A 137 17.47 4.75 -11.86
C ALA A 137 17.00 5.29 -10.50
N GLU A 138 16.48 4.42 -9.61
CA GLU A 138 16.08 4.79 -8.26
C GLU A 138 17.27 5.10 -7.35
N GLU A 139 18.30 4.27 -7.40
CA GLU A 139 19.52 4.47 -6.63
C GLU A 139 20.19 5.79 -7.03
N ASN A 140 20.34 6.03 -8.35
CA ASN A 140 20.87 7.28 -8.89
C ASN A 140 20.00 8.48 -8.51
N GLY A 141 18.69 8.42 -8.76
CA GLY A 141 17.73 9.50 -8.48
C GLY A 141 17.76 9.90 -7.01
N ARG A 142 17.66 8.96 -6.11
CA ARG A 142 17.66 9.15 -4.67
C ARG A 142 18.93 9.84 -4.16
N VAL A 143 20.09 9.39 -4.64
CA VAL A 143 21.37 10.01 -4.25
C VAL A 143 21.48 11.44 -4.80
N LEU A 144 21.10 11.68 -6.07
CA LEU A 144 21.13 13.02 -6.66
C LEU A 144 20.11 13.96 -6.02
N HIS A 145 18.92 13.47 -5.70
CA HIS A 145 17.88 14.23 -5.00
C HIS A 145 18.39 14.71 -3.63
N LEU A 146 18.86 13.81 -2.78
CA LEU A 146 19.42 14.18 -1.48
C LEU A 146 20.63 15.12 -1.59
N ALA A 147 21.49 14.92 -2.60
CA ALA A 147 22.63 15.82 -2.85
C ALA A 147 22.17 17.23 -3.26
N LYS A 148 21.09 17.32 -4.05
CA LYS A 148 20.45 18.59 -4.41
C LYS A 148 19.90 19.29 -3.16
N LEU A 149 19.11 18.58 -2.34
CA LEU A 149 18.59 19.11 -1.08
C LEU A 149 19.69 19.65 -0.17
N LYS A 150 20.84 18.96 -0.12
CA LYS A 150 22.02 19.43 0.62
C LYS A 150 22.59 20.71 0.05
N ALA A 151 22.75 20.80 -1.26
CA ALA A 151 23.31 21.99 -1.94
C ALA A 151 22.39 23.22 -1.78
N GLU A 152 21.09 23.01 -1.73
CA GLU A 152 20.06 24.04 -1.55
C GLU A 152 19.81 24.42 -0.07
N HIS A 153 20.56 23.84 0.88
CA HIS A 153 20.35 24.04 2.32
C HIS A 153 18.88 23.79 2.74
N TRP A 154 18.27 22.76 2.16
CA TRP A 154 16.86 22.46 2.35
C TRP A 154 16.49 22.27 3.84
N THR A 155 15.35 22.85 4.24
CA THR A 155 14.85 22.85 5.62
C THR A 155 13.50 22.17 5.79
N GLY A 156 12.89 21.63 4.71
CA GLY A 156 11.63 20.91 4.75
C GLY A 156 11.71 19.61 5.56
N THR A 157 10.58 18.94 5.74
CA THR A 157 10.46 17.71 6.54
C THR A 157 9.65 16.62 5.80
N ASP A 158 9.54 16.74 4.50
CA ASP A 158 8.64 15.98 3.63
C ASP A 158 9.38 15.11 2.60
N PHE A 159 10.71 14.97 2.68
CA PHE A 159 11.44 14.01 1.85
C PHE A 159 10.94 12.59 2.14
N SER A 160 10.62 11.86 1.07
CA SER A 160 10.14 10.49 1.11
C SER A 160 11.00 9.56 0.25
N PHE A 161 11.09 8.29 0.63
CA PHE A 161 11.64 7.24 -0.24
C PHE A 161 10.87 7.15 -1.58
N CYS A 162 9.58 7.47 -1.54
CA CYS A 162 8.68 7.36 -2.69
C CYS A 162 8.87 8.47 -3.74
N ASP A 163 9.58 9.55 -3.39
CA ASP A 163 9.85 10.65 -4.34
C ASP A 163 10.68 10.19 -5.55
N ASP A 164 11.49 9.16 -5.37
CA ASP A 164 12.41 8.65 -6.38
C ASP A 164 12.04 7.23 -6.85
N ALA A 165 10.82 6.76 -6.55
CA ALA A 165 10.35 5.43 -6.95
C ALA A 165 10.07 5.39 -8.46
N THR A 166 10.75 4.49 -9.19
CA THR A 166 10.59 4.31 -10.65
C THR A 166 10.30 2.87 -11.06
N SER A 167 10.51 1.91 -10.16
CA SER A 167 10.22 0.50 -10.41
C SER A 167 8.85 0.09 -9.88
N GLY A 168 8.28 -0.97 -10.46
CA GLY A 168 7.04 -1.54 -9.96
C GLY A 168 7.16 -2.09 -8.53
N PHE A 169 8.36 -2.51 -8.11
CA PHE A 169 8.60 -2.95 -6.75
C PHE A 169 8.49 -1.77 -5.77
N ALA A 170 9.21 -0.68 -6.02
CA ALA A 170 9.14 0.52 -5.18
C ALA A 170 7.73 1.14 -5.20
N GLY A 171 7.07 1.14 -6.37
CA GLY A 171 5.66 1.53 -6.48
C GLY A 171 4.75 0.72 -5.56
N GLY A 172 4.95 -0.60 -5.48
CA GLY A 172 4.21 -1.46 -4.55
C GLY A 172 4.49 -1.15 -3.08
N VAL A 173 5.75 -0.87 -2.72
CA VAL A 173 6.12 -0.45 -1.35
C VAL A 173 5.45 0.88 -0.99
N CYS A 174 5.43 1.84 -1.92
CA CYS A 174 4.81 3.14 -1.72
C CYS A 174 3.29 3.04 -1.59
N ALA A 175 2.63 2.27 -2.46
CA ALA A 175 1.21 2.02 -2.36
C ALA A 175 0.84 1.36 -1.01
N ALA A 176 1.63 0.39 -0.54
CA ALA A 176 1.42 -0.25 0.76
C ALA A 176 1.58 0.75 1.94
N HIS A 177 2.53 1.68 1.83
CA HIS A 177 2.71 2.76 2.80
C HIS A 177 1.49 3.68 2.86
N ASP A 178 1.06 4.18 1.72
CA ASP A 178 -0.11 5.06 1.61
C ASP A 178 -1.39 4.36 2.10
N ALA A 179 -1.54 3.07 1.76
CA ALA A 179 -2.62 2.23 2.24
C ALA A 179 -2.61 2.10 3.77
N ALA A 180 -1.45 1.88 4.39
CA ALA A 180 -1.34 1.77 5.85
C ALA A 180 -1.78 3.06 6.56
N ILE A 181 -1.41 4.22 6.02
CA ILE A 181 -1.85 5.54 6.50
C ILE A 181 -3.38 5.71 6.30
N ALA A 182 -3.87 5.39 5.10
CA ALA A 182 -5.30 5.48 4.78
C ALA A 182 -6.14 4.56 5.68
N ASP A 183 -5.68 3.34 5.93
CA ASP A 183 -6.31 2.37 6.82
C ASP A 183 -6.39 2.86 8.26
N ALA A 184 -5.34 3.49 8.77
CA ALA A 184 -5.37 4.04 10.11
C ALA A 184 -6.41 5.16 10.25
N LYS A 185 -6.48 6.05 9.27
CA LYS A 185 -7.50 7.12 9.18
C LYS A 185 -8.91 6.53 9.03
N ARG A 186 -9.06 5.51 8.18
CA ARG A 186 -10.33 4.85 7.93
C ARG A 186 -10.85 4.14 9.18
N ARG A 187 -10.00 3.42 9.93
CA ARG A 187 -10.38 2.81 11.21
C ARG A 187 -10.89 3.84 12.23
N GLN A 188 -10.21 4.98 12.33
CA GLN A 188 -10.64 6.07 13.22
C GLN A 188 -11.99 6.64 12.80
N ALA A 189 -12.16 6.89 11.51
CA ALA A 189 -13.40 7.39 10.93
C ALA A 189 -14.56 6.40 11.12
N PHE A 190 -14.27 5.12 10.95
CA PHE A 190 -15.22 4.03 11.15
C PHE A 190 -15.69 3.96 12.63
N ALA A 191 -14.73 4.03 13.56
CA ALA A 191 -15.04 4.10 14.99
C ALA A 191 -15.96 5.29 15.32
N GLY A 192 -15.75 6.45 14.70
CA GLY A 192 -16.62 7.62 14.86
C GLY A 192 -18.05 7.37 14.39
N VAL A 193 -18.22 6.78 13.20
CA VAL A 193 -19.56 6.48 12.64
C VAL A 193 -20.30 5.43 13.48
N THR A 194 -19.58 4.49 14.08
CA THR A 194 -20.18 3.36 14.82
C THR A 194 -20.29 3.59 16.32
N ALA A 195 -19.76 4.70 16.85
CA ALA A 195 -19.68 4.96 18.29
C ALA A 195 -21.03 4.90 19.02
N GLY A 196 -22.11 5.37 18.37
CA GLY A 196 -23.47 5.36 18.93
C GLY A 196 -24.30 4.10 18.62
N TRP A 197 -23.69 3.05 18.07
CA TRP A 197 -24.44 1.86 17.66
C TRP A 197 -24.76 0.94 18.84
N ASN A 198 -26.01 0.50 18.90
CA ASN A 198 -26.45 -0.52 19.83
C ASN A 198 -26.07 -1.94 19.37
N ASP A 199 -26.34 -2.94 20.20
CA ASP A 199 -25.96 -4.34 19.88
C ASP A 199 -26.73 -4.92 18.70
N ALA A 200 -27.96 -4.47 18.42
CA ALA A 200 -28.69 -4.90 17.23
C ALA A 200 -28.02 -4.36 15.94
N ASP A 201 -27.63 -3.09 15.94
CA ASP A 201 -26.91 -2.44 14.85
C ASP A 201 -25.60 -3.18 14.55
N LYS A 202 -24.80 -3.44 15.60
CA LYS A 202 -23.52 -4.17 15.47
C LYS A 202 -23.72 -5.58 14.93
N ARG A 203 -24.71 -6.32 15.42
CA ARG A 203 -25.03 -7.66 14.91
C ARG A 203 -25.47 -7.64 13.45
N ALA A 204 -26.30 -6.66 13.07
CA ALA A 204 -26.74 -6.52 11.67
C ALA A 204 -25.59 -6.13 10.72
N PHE A 205 -24.56 -5.46 11.23
CA PHE A 205 -23.42 -5.02 10.46
C PHE A 205 -22.43 -6.14 10.13
N VAL A 206 -22.28 -7.15 10.97
CA VAL A 206 -21.32 -8.26 10.75
C VAL A 206 -21.51 -8.98 9.41
N PRO A 207 -22.73 -9.35 8.98
CA PRO A 207 -22.94 -9.92 7.64
C PRO A 207 -22.53 -8.97 6.51
N LEU A 208 -22.75 -7.66 6.67
CA LEU A 208 -22.37 -6.67 5.67
C LEU A 208 -20.84 -6.57 5.54
N GLN A 209 -20.10 -6.51 6.66
CA GLN A 209 -18.63 -6.53 6.63
C GLN A 209 -18.09 -7.80 5.97
N LYS A 210 -18.69 -8.96 6.24
CA LYS A 210 -18.30 -10.21 5.59
C LYS A 210 -18.57 -10.18 4.09
N ALA A 211 -19.68 -9.61 3.66
CA ALA A 211 -20.03 -9.52 2.26
C ALA A 211 -19.18 -8.47 1.53
N GLU A 212 -18.85 -7.36 2.18
CA GLU A 212 -17.90 -6.36 1.67
C GLU A 212 -16.53 -6.99 1.43
N LYS A 213 -15.95 -7.64 2.46
CA LYS A 213 -14.67 -8.31 2.29
C LYS A 213 -14.69 -9.34 1.15
N ALA A 214 -15.74 -10.14 1.03
CA ALA A 214 -15.86 -11.12 -0.04
C ALA A 214 -16.02 -10.48 -1.44
N PHE A 215 -16.61 -9.29 -1.50
CA PHE A 215 -16.68 -8.53 -2.74
C PHE A 215 -15.32 -7.93 -3.10
N VAL A 216 -14.62 -7.31 -2.15
CA VAL A 216 -13.27 -6.77 -2.34
C VAL A 216 -12.31 -7.87 -2.77
N ASP A 217 -12.27 -9.01 -2.07
CA ASP A 217 -11.44 -10.16 -2.43
C ASP A 217 -11.75 -10.69 -3.85
N ALA A 218 -13.01 -10.67 -4.27
CA ALA A 218 -13.40 -11.12 -5.60
C ALA A 218 -13.06 -10.08 -6.69
N HIS A 219 -13.01 -8.80 -6.30
CA HIS A 219 -12.74 -7.69 -7.22
C HIS A 219 -11.28 -7.68 -7.72
N ASP A 220 -10.36 -8.31 -7.01
CA ASP A 220 -8.98 -8.54 -7.48
C ASP A 220 -8.94 -9.21 -8.86
N ALA A 221 -9.95 -10.02 -9.20
CA ALA A 221 -10.07 -10.64 -10.52
C ALA A 221 -10.45 -9.65 -11.64
N GLU A 222 -10.77 -8.42 -11.30
CA GLU A 222 -11.08 -7.32 -12.22
C GLU A 222 -9.95 -6.28 -12.31
N VAL A 223 -8.82 -6.54 -11.63
CA VAL A 223 -7.59 -5.73 -11.70
C VAL A 223 -6.61 -6.36 -12.67
N ASP A 224 -6.07 -5.57 -13.58
CA ASP A 224 -5.00 -6.05 -14.47
C ASP A 224 -3.71 -6.28 -13.67
N ALA A 225 -3.35 -7.54 -13.50
CA ALA A 225 -2.12 -7.97 -12.82
C ALA A 225 -0.92 -8.11 -13.77
N SER A 226 -1.01 -7.60 -14.99
CA SER A 226 0.13 -7.54 -15.92
C SER A 226 1.11 -6.43 -15.52
N GLY A 227 2.37 -6.61 -15.90
CA GLY A 227 3.40 -5.60 -15.65
C GLY A 227 3.94 -5.57 -14.22
N THR A 228 4.84 -4.63 -13.99
CA THR A 228 5.59 -4.52 -12.73
C THR A 228 4.85 -3.74 -11.64
N LEU A 229 3.84 -2.94 -12.02
CA LEU A 229 3.01 -2.15 -11.09
C LEU A 229 1.82 -2.93 -10.50
N ARG A 230 1.65 -4.21 -10.82
CA ARG A 230 0.49 -5.02 -10.40
C ARG A 230 0.18 -4.95 -8.89
N ALA A 231 1.23 -4.91 -8.06
CA ALA A 231 1.05 -4.83 -6.60
C ALA A 231 0.46 -3.48 -6.18
N ALA A 232 0.95 -2.37 -6.74
CA ALA A 232 0.41 -1.05 -6.48
C ALA A 232 -1.05 -0.95 -6.95
N MET A 233 -1.34 -1.41 -8.17
CA MET A 233 -2.70 -1.38 -8.73
C MET A 233 -3.71 -2.17 -7.90
N ALA A 234 -3.33 -3.37 -7.41
CA ALA A 234 -4.19 -4.17 -6.55
C ALA A 234 -4.46 -3.48 -5.21
N ILE A 235 -3.43 -2.88 -4.59
CA ILE A 235 -3.57 -2.12 -3.34
C ILE A 235 -4.47 -0.89 -3.54
N ASP A 236 -4.23 -0.11 -4.60
CA ASP A 236 -5.00 1.11 -4.88
C ASP A 236 -6.48 0.79 -5.11
N GLU A 237 -6.78 -0.30 -5.82
CA GLU A 237 -8.14 -0.73 -6.04
C GLU A 237 -8.82 -1.20 -4.75
N GLU A 238 -8.15 -1.98 -3.92
CA GLU A 238 -8.65 -2.36 -2.59
C GLU A 238 -8.97 -1.11 -1.75
N GLN A 239 -8.04 -0.14 -1.73
CA GLN A 239 -8.23 1.11 -1.00
C GLN A 239 -9.44 1.91 -1.52
N SER A 240 -9.65 1.93 -2.84
CA SER A 240 -10.81 2.56 -3.47
C SER A 240 -12.12 1.93 -3.02
N GLN A 241 -12.22 0.59 -3.04
CA GLN A 241 -13.41 -0.13 -2.60
C GLN A 241 -13.72 0.11 -1.11
N GLN A 242 -12.72 0.09 -0.26
CA GLN A 242 -12.86 0.34 1.18
C GLN A 242 -13.22 1.79 1.49
N ALA A 243 -12.71 2.76 0.71
CA ALA A 243 -13.08 4.16 0.83
C ALA A 243 -14.54 4.38 0.44
N ASP A 244 -14.99 3.77 -0.64
CA ASP A 244 -16.38 3.78 -1.09
C ASP A 244 -17.34 3.19 -0.07
N PHE A 245 -16.97 2.08 0.56
CA PHE A 245 -17.75 1.47 1.64
C PHE A 245 -17.95 2.44 2.82
N LEU A 246 -16.88 3.07 3.29
CA LEU A 246 -16.97 4.06 4.37
C LEU A 246 -17.78 5.30 3.95
N ALA A 247 -17.63 5.77 2.70
CA ALA A 247 -18.36 6.91 2.17
C ALA A 247 -19.89 6.64 2.16
N MET A 248 -20.28 5.47 1.72
CA MET A 248 -21.70 5.05 1.76
C MET A 248 -22.23 4.98 3.19
N LEU A 249 -21.46 4.41 4.12
CA LEU A 249 -21.86 4.32 5.52
C LEU A 249 -22.04 5.71 6.14
N ARG A 250 -21.14 6.65 5.84
CA ARG A 250 -21.25 8.05 6.27
C ARG A 250 -22.46 8.75 5.68
N ALA A 251 -22.70 8.59 4.37
CA ALA A 251 -23.85 9.19 3.72
C ALA A 251 -25.18 8.72 4.35
N LEU A 252 -25.28 7.43 4.70
CA LEU A 252 -26.44 6.90 5.43
C LEU A 252 -26.54 7.51 6.83
N ALA A 253 -25.44 7.59 7.58
CA ALA A 253 -25.42 8.14 8.93
C ALA A 253 -25.78 9.64 8.96
N GLU A 254 -25.44 10.37 7.92
CA GLU A 254 -25.71 11.81 7.76
C GLU A 254 -27.07 12.09 7.10
N GLY A 255 -27.84 11.07 6.74
CA GLY A 255 -29.11 11.24 6.03
C GLY A 255 -28.96 11.78 4.60
N LYS A 256 -27.80 11.60 4.00
CA LYS A 256 -27.45 12.04 2.64
C LYS A 256 -27.49 10.93 1.59
N ALA A 257 -28.08 9.78 1.92
CA ALA A 257 -28.23 8.70 0.96
C ALA A 257 -29.08 9.15 -0.23
N PRO A 258 -28.75 8.76 -1.47
CA PRO A 258 -29.58 9.02 -2.63
C PRO A 258 -30.98 8.43 -2.42
N VAL A 259 -31.98 9.09 -3.00
CA VAL A 259 -33.37 8.60 -3.03
C VAL A 259 -33.66 8.14 -4.44
N ALA A 260 -34.17 6.93 -4.59
CA ALA A 260 -34.58 6.39 -5.88
C ALA A 260 -36.01 5.83 -5.81
N SER A 261 -36.77 6.06 -6.89
CA SER A 261 -38.06 5.42 -7.12
C SER A 261 -37.89 3.97 -7.62
N PRO A 262 -38.94 3.13 -7.57
CA PRO A 262 -38.91 1.79 -8.20
C PRO A 262 -38.56 1.84 -9.67
N GLU A 263 -39.03 2.82 -10.42
CA GLU A 263 -38.76 2.99 -11.86
C GLU A 263 -37.28 3.34 -12.11
N GLN A 264 -36.67 4.14 -11.22
CA GLN A 264 -35.24 4.45 -11.28
C GLN A 264 -34.38 3.22 -11.00
N LEU A 265 -34.78 2.38 -10.04
CA LEU A 265 -34.13 1.09 -9.80
C LEU A 265 -34.23 0.16 -11.00
N GLU A 266 -35.42 0.04 -11.60
CA GLU A 266 -35.63 -0.79 -12.79
C GLU A 266 -34.72 -0.33 -13.95
N ALA A 267 -34.63 0.98 -14.17
CA ALA A 267 -33.76 1.56 -15.17
C ALA A 267 -32.26 1.29 -14.89
N ALA A 268 -31.83 1.41 -13.62
CA ALA A 268 -30.47 1.11 -13.20
C ALA A 268 -30.13 -0.37 -13.39
N ASP A 269 -31.02 -1.28 -12.99
CA ASP A 269 -30.83 -2.74 -13.18
C ASP A 269 -30.83 -3.12 -14.66
N ALA A 270 -31.69 -2.51 -15.49
CA ALA A 270 -31.68 -2.72 -16.94
C ALA A 270 -30.34 -2.26 -17.55
N LYS A 271 -29.81 -1.09 -17.15
CA LYS A 271 -28.52 -0.59 -17.59
C LYS A 271 -27.38 -1.51 -17.17
N LEU A 272 -27.34 -1.95 -15.89
CA LEU A 272 -26.36 -2.90 -15.41
C LEU A 272 -26.35 -4.19 -16.21
N ASN A 273 -27.51 -4.77 -16.43
CA ASN A 273 -27.64 -6.03 -17.16
C ASN A 273 -27.18 -5.88 -18.62
N ALA A 274 -27.53 -4.77 -19.27
CA ALA A 274 -27.09 -4.48 -20.64
C ALA A 274 -25.57 -4.30 -20.71
N THR A 275 -24.96 -3.55 -19.75
CA THR A 275 -23.52 -3.33 -19.67
C THR A 275 -22.80 -4.66 -19.40
N TYR A 276 -23.23 -5.44 -18.41
CA TYR A 276 -22.66 -6.74 -18.10
C TYR A 276 -22.72 -7.69 -19.31
N LYS A 277 -23.87 -7.74 -20.03
CA LYS A 277 -23.99 -8.52 -21.25
C LYS A 277 -22.98 -8.11 -22.31
N LYS A 278 -22.79 -6.79 -22.54
CA LYS A 278 -21.79 -6.28 -23.50
C LYS A 278 -20.38 -6.73 -23.10
N VAL A 279 -20.00 -6.58 -21.82
CA VAL A 279 -18.71 -7.04 -21.30
C VAL A 279 -18.52 -8.53 -21.54
N GLN A 280 -19.51 -9.38 -21.20
CA GLN A 280 -19.44 -10.82 -21.42
C GLN A 280 -19.38 -11.22 -22.90
N GLN A 281 -19.91 -10.37 -23.80
CA GLN A 281 -19.93 -10.60 -25.26
C GLN A 281 -18.75 -9.97 -25.99
N THR A 282 -17.85 -9.24 -25.28
CA THR A 282 -16.63 -8.68 -25.89
C THR A 282 -15.85 -9.77 -26.65
N ALA A 283 -15.63 -9.57 -27.93
CA ALA A 283 -14.99 -10.59 -28.78
C ALA A 283 -13.49 -10.72 -28.47
N ASP A 284 -12.82 -9.59 -28.26
CA ASP A 284 -11.39 -9.54 -27.92
C ASP A 284 -11.18 -8.79 -26.59
N PRO A 285 -10.98 -9.52 -25.48
CA PRO A 285 -10.67 -8.93 -24.17
C PRO A 285 -9.18 -8.65 -23.96
N SER A 286 -8.33 -8.73 -24.98
CA SER A 286 -6.86 -8.61 -24.83
C SER A 286 -6.42 -7.32 -24.14
N ARG A 287 -7.17 -6.22 -24.31
CA ARG A 287 -6.92 -4.94 -23.65
C ARG A 287 -7.19 -4.94 -22.14
N TRP A 288 -7.84 -5.98 -21.60
CA TRP A 288 -8.07 -6.13 -20.17
C TRP A 288 -6.88 -6.72 -19.41
N GLY A 289 -5.78 -6.99 -20.12
CA GLY A 289 -4.59 -7.61 -19.52
C GLY A 289 -4.90 -9.02 -18.99
N THR A 290 -4.75 -9.21 -17.69
CA THR A 290 -5.00 -10.51 -17.03
C THR A 290 -6.46 -10.74 -16.64
N VAL A 291 -7.32 -9.72 -16.76
CA VAL A 291 -8.74 -9.84 -16.40
C VAL A 291 -9.49 -10.76 -17.33
N THR A 292 -10.33 -11.63 -16.77
CA THR A 292 -11.10 -12.61 -17.53
C THR A 292 -12.60 -12.43 -17.36
N LYS A 293 -13.39 -12.88 -18.34
CA LYS A 293 -14.86 -12.90 -18.24
C LYS A 293 -15.37 -13.71 -17.06
N ASP A 294 -14.67 -14.78 -16.69
CA ASP A 294 -14.99 -15.61 -15.53
C ASP A 294 -14.67 -14.91 -14.22
N GLY A 295 -13.57 -14.15 -14.17
CA GLY A 295 -13.25 -13.26 -13.06
C GLY A 295 -14.37 -12.24 -12.83
N ILE A 296 -14.74 -11.49 -13.89
CA ILE A 296 -15.85 -10.51 -13.84
C ILE A 296 -17.17 -11.19 -13.40
N ARG A 297 -17.45 -12.40 -13.86
CA ARG A 297 -18.64 -13.17 -13.44
C ARG A 297 -18.60 -13.54 -11.97
N SER A 298 -17.44 -13.93 -11.45
CA SER A 298 -17.24 -14.25 -10.04
C SER A 298 -17.47 -13.02 -9.16
N THR A 299 -16.86 -11.90 -9.53
CA THR A 299 -17.03 -10.60 -8.87
C THR A 299 -18.48 -10.14 -8.88
N GLN A 300 -19.17 -10.28 -10.02
CA GLN A 300 -20.59 -9.94 -10.12
C GLN A 300 -21.46 -10.72 -9.11
N ARG A 301 -21.16 -12.00 -8.91
CA ARG A 301 -21.86 -12.83 -7.91
C ARG A 301 -21.56 -12.41 -6.48
N ALA A 302 -20.33 -12.02 -6.19
CA ALA A 302 -19.96 -11.49 -4.89
C ALA A 302 -20.61 -10.13 -4.63
N TRP A 303 -20.65 -9.26 -5.65
CA TRP A 303 -21.32 -7.97 -5.60
C TRP A 303 -22.83 -8.09 -5.32
N LEU A 304 -23.52 -9.05 -5.92
CA LEU A 304 -24.94 -9.27 -5.62
C LEU A 304 -25.17 -9.57 -4.14
N ARG A 305 -24.33 -10.41 -3.54
CA ARG A 305 -24.41 -10.70 -2.09
C ARG A 305 -24.09 -9.46 -1.24
N TYR A 306 -23.15 -8.66 -1.67
CA TYR A 306 -22.77 -7.41 -1.05
C TYR A 306 -23.93 -6.39 -1.09
N ARG A 307 -24.57 -6.21 -2.26
CA ARG A 307 -25.77 -5.38 -2.42
C ARG A 307 -26.90 -5.81 -1.48
N ASP A 308 -27.19 -7.10 -1.43
CA ASP A 308 -28.25 -7.64 -0.58
C ASP A 308 -27.93 -7.48 0.92
N ALA A 309 -26.67 -7.61 1.31
CA ALA A 309 -26.22 -7.37 2.69
C ALA A 309 -26.37 -5.90 3.10
N TRP A 310 -26.12 -4.94 2.21
CA TRP A 310 -26.41 -3.53 2.46
C TRP A 310 -27.87 -3.27 2.71
N VAL A 311 -28.76 -3.83 1.91
CA VAL A 311 -30.21 -3.72 2.09
C VAL A 311 -30.64 -4.28 3.45
N ALA A 312 -30.13 -5.45 3.81
CA ALA A 312 -30.44 -6.09 5.09
C ALA A 312 -29.96 -5.24 6.29
N PHE A 313 -28.74 -4.70 6.22
CA PHE A 313 -28.21 -3.82 7.25
C PHE A 313 -28.99 -2.50 7.34
N ALA A 314 -29.25 -1.84 6.23
CA ALA A 314 -29.96 -0.57 6.19
C ALA A 314 -31.39 -0.71 6.75
N LYS A 315 -32.07 -1.81 6.51
CA LYS A 315 -33.40 -2.10 7.08
C LYS A 315 -33.39 -2.07 8.61
N VAL A 316 -32.30 -2.48 9.25
CA VAL A 316 -32.16 -2.47 10.73
C VAL A 316 -31.72 -1.10 11.22
N LYS A 317 -30.66 -0.54 10.63
CA LYS A 317 -29.99 0.67 11.12
C LYS A 317 -30.58 1.98 10.61
N TYR A 318 -31.06 1.99 9.38
CA TYR A 318 -31.55 3.17 8.66
C TYR A 318 -32.94 2.90 8.04
N PRO A 319 -33.99 2.54 8.84
CA PRO A 319 -35.24 2.06 8.30
C PRO A 319 -36.03 3.10 7.48
N ALA A 320 -35.65 4.37 7.55
CA ALA A 320 -36.22 5.43 6.72
C ALA A 320 -35.66 5.43 5.28
N VAL A 321 -34.56 4.75 5.01
CA VAL A 321 -33.98 4.62 3.67
C VAL A 321 -34.57 3.43 2.95
N SER A 322 -35.17 3.64 1.79
CA SER A 322 -35.82 2.55 1.05
C SER A 322 -34.81 1.55 0.52
N ALA A 323 -35.22 0.28 0.47
CA ALA A 323 -34.40 -0.78 -0.13
C ALA A 323 -34.04 -0.47 -1.59
N ASP A 324 -34.95 0.15 -2.31
CA ASP A 324 -34.77 0.50 -3.73
C ASP A 324 -33.71 1.57 -3.92
N SER A 325 -33.66 2.55 -3.01
CA SER A 325 -32.58 3.57 -3.01
C SER A 325 -31.21 2.95 -2.81
N ILE A 326 -31.06 2.02 -1.86
CA ILE A 326 -29.80 1.31 -1.63
C ILE A 326 -29.41 0.47 -2.86
N ARG A 327 -30.37 -0.27 -3.42
CA ARG A 327 -30.12 -1.10 -4.61
C ARG A 327 -29.73 -0.26 -5.80
N ALA A 328 -30.48 0.80 -6.10
CA ALA A 328 -30.20 1.69 -7.23
C ALA A 328 -28.79 2.29 -7.13
N TRP A 329 -28.44 2.83 -5.95
CA TRP A 329 -27.12 3.42 -5.70
C TRP A 329 -25.98 2.43 -5.95
N LEU A 330 -26.06 1.21 -5.42
CA LEU A 330 -25.04 0.19 -5.63
C LEU A 330 -25.02 -0.33 -7.07
N THR A 331 -26.18 -0.43 -7.71
CA THR A 331 -26.31 -0.84 -9.12
C THR A 331 -25.64 0.19 -10.06
N GLU A 332 -25.80 1.47 -9.82
CA GLU A 332 -25.14 2.54 -10.58
C GLU A 332 -23.62 2.49 -10.43
N LYS A 333 -23.11 2.32 -9.18
CA LYS A 333 -21.67 2.15 -8.93
C LYS A 333 -21.10 0.93 -9.65
N ARG A 334 -21.78 -0.20 -9.59
CA ARG A 334 -21.34 -1.43 -10.27
C ARG A 334 -21.38 -1.27 -11.79
N THR A 335 -22.35 -0.58 -12.32
CA THR A 335 -22.43 -0.28 -13.75
C THR A 335 -21.22 0.52 -14.20
N ALA A 336 -20.83 1.57 -13.44
CA ALA A 336 -19.67 2.39 -13.77
C ALA A 336 -18.36 1.55 -13.79
N MET A 337 -18.17 0.63 -12.82
CA MET A 337 -17.02 -0.30 -12.83
C MET A 337 -17.00 -1.14 -14.10
N LEU A 338 -18.15 -1.71 -14.51
CA LEU A 338 -18.22 -2.53 -15.71
C LEU A 338 -18.06 -1.73 -17.01
N GLU A 339 -18.47 -0.47 -17.03
CA GLU A 339 -18.27 0.43 -18.17
C GLU A 339 -16.78 0.65 -18.46
N GLY A 340 -15.90 0.60 -17.45
CA GLY A 340 -14.45 0.66 -17.59
C GLY A 340 -13.89 -0.42 -18.53
N PHE A 341 -14.51 -1.60 -18.64
CA PHE A 341 -14.10 -2.65 -19.56
C PHE A 341 -14.55 -2.42 -21.01
N LEU A 342 -15.40 -1.42 -21.27
CA LEU A 342 -15.93 -1.09 -22.58
C LEU A 342 -15.33 0.20 -23.18
N ALA A 343 -14.57 0.96 -22.35
CA ALA A 343 -13.94 2.22 -22.73
C ALA A 343 -12.77 2.07 -23.70
#